data_d446c6e83b0c846967202311a82c81d6
#
_entry.id   d446c6e83b0c846967202311a82c81d6
#
_cell.length_a   1.000
_cell.length_b   1.000
_cell.length_c   1.000
_cell.angle_alpha   90.00
_cell.angle_beta   90.00
_cell.angle_gamma   90.00
#
_symmetry.space_group_name_H-M   'P 1'
#
loop_
_entity.id
_entity.type
_entity.pdbx_description
1 polymer ?
#
loop_
_entity_poly.entity_id
_entity_poly.type
_entity_poly.pdbx_seq_one_letter_code
_entity_poly.pdbx_strand_id
1 'polypeptide(L)'
;MSEDCFIKGIDCTLGICKWLILQISLYFLMPYIWNYDYATGEIVSICLYTSLYVTYWNLIDKSKRARWILIPYLLYISIAIILFLSINNWITSIWLSIFLPFYGLICFLCVKLFRKYSKRVRKIVRYGKVITYTIVIVFFLALKALSVIWICKEHKSLDSEKNDIIERKNYLVDKLVTSPQNVLNEMPSAIGAQFQGEWALYSCSMLSAALVNLSNLYPETKEENISYIDSLIIIVLSPEIRYYDTMRWGEDPLESLGENNSHVSYLSHLAWMICGYRKISGNHKYDELLTNLCEAMNRRILKSNSMNLPTYPGESIYVPDMLVAIVALNQYAETHKGKYRSTVTKWIAKAQKDWLDKETGLLASFIDENGFLYEDAPIKGSYSALNCYYLTLIDKDFAYEQYSKLKTHFWKNSLISGLKEYYKDVFYIGLDMDAGPIIFELSPTGTAFCTGSATFFNDTHTRIQILKTAEIAGHSILYNKKRHYLLANIALVGESIMLAMRTNYDFTE
;
A
#
# COMPACT_ATOMS: atom_id res chain seq x y z
N MET A 1 44.57 -17.31 17.90
CA MET A 1 43.24 -16.78 18.27
C MET A 1 42.83 -17.47 19.57
N SER A 2 42.67 -16.74 20.68
CA SER A 2 42.36 -17.36 21.97
C SER A 2 40.98 -18.01 21.93
N GLU A 3 40.79 -19.13 22.64
CA GLU A 3 39.52 -19.87 22.73
C GLU A 3 38.35 -18.94 23.14
N ASP A 4 38.65 -17.94 23.99
CA ASP A 4 37.68 -16.92 24.40
C ASP A 4 37.22 -15.99 23.25
N CYS A 5 38.09 -15.62 22.33
CA CYS A 5 37.76 -14.78 21.17
C CYS A 5 36.87 -15.57 20.19
N PHE A 6 37.15 -16.82 19.98
CA PHE A 6 36.37 -17.73 19.15
C PHE A 6 34.96 -17.99 19.73
N ILE A 7 34.85 -18.21 21.06
CA ILE A 7 33.57 -18.39 21.75
C ILE A 7 32.72 -17.11 21.70
N LYS A 8 33.34 -15.92 21.86
CA LYS A 8 32.60 -14.63 21.69
C LYS A 8 32.09 -14.43 20.27
N GLY A 9 32.87 -14.83 19.27
CA GLY A 9 32.42 -14.78 17.86
C GLY A 9 31.23 -15.68 17.62
N ILE A 10 31.21 -16.90 18.14
CA ILE A 10 30.05 -17.80 18.02
C ILE A 10 28.82 -17.26 18.74
N ASP A 11 28.96 -16.69 19.92
CA ASP A 11 27.83 -16.11 20.65
C ASP A 11 27.24 -14.88 19.93
N CYS A 12 28.08 -14.06 19.30
CA CYS A 12 27.65 -12.93 18.46
C CYS A 12 26.88 -13.41 17.22
N THR A 13 27.44 -14.38 16.49
CA THR A 13 26.79 -15.00 15.33
C THR A 13 25.44 -15.62 15.71
N LEU A 14 25.38 -16.31 16.83
CA LEU A 14 24.16 -16.92 17.35
C LEU A 14 23.10 -15.84 17.68
N GLY A 15 23.52 -14.70 18.23
CA GLY A 15 22.66 -13.55 18.49
C GLY A 15 22.04 -12.99 17.21
N ILE A 16 22.88 -12.76 16.21
CA ILE A 16 22.46 -12.27 14.88
C ILE A 16 21.50 -13.26 14.22
N CYS A 17 21.84 -14.56 14.22
CA CYS A 17 20.97 -15.59 13.63
C CYS A 17 19.59 -15.64 14.29
N LYS A 18 19.53 -15.55 15.62
CA LYS A 18 18.25 -15.53 16.35
C LYS A 18 17.42 -14.31 15.97
N TRP A 19 18.06 -13.15 15.91
CA TRP A 19 17.38 -11.91 15.52
C TRP A 19 16.83 -12.01 14.12
N LEU A 20 17.60 -12.51 13.15
CA LEU A 20 17.14 -12.71 11.76
C LEU A 20 15.97 -13.69 11.67
N ILE A 21 16.03 -14.85 12.35
CA ILE A 21 14.93 -15.83 12.36
C ILE A 21 13.65 -15.21 12.91
N LEU A 22 13.78 -14.39 13.93
CA LEU A 22 12.65 -13.74 14.55
C LEU A 22 12.03 -12.67 13.63
N GLN A 23 12.86 -11.87 12.92
CA GLN A 23 12.38 -10.94 11.90
C GLN A 23 11.66 -11.68 10.75
N ILE A 24 12.21 -12.80 10.30
CA ILE A 24 11.59 -13.66 9.30
C ILE A 24 10.23 -14.19 9.79
N SER A 25 10.18 -14.68 11.03
CA SER A 25 8.94 -15.21 11.62
C SER A 25 7.88 -14.11 11.77
N LEU A 26 8.26 -12.91 12.21
CA LEU A 26 7.38 -11.76 12.31
C LEU A 26 6.87 -11.34 10.93
N TYR A 27 7.73 -11.30 9.93
CA TYR A 27 7.35 -10.99 8.56
C TYR A 27 6.22 -11.89 8.03
N PHE A 28 6.26 -13.19 8.35
CA PHE A 28 5.20 -14.12 7.97
C PHE A 28 3.96 -14.08 8.88
N LEU A 29 4.11 -13.74 10.14
CA LEU A 29 3.03 -13.75 11.13
C LEU A 29 2.24 -12.44 11.17
N MET A 30 2.90 -11.30 10.89
CA MET A 30 2.29 -9.97 10.97
C MET A 30 0.99 -9.84 10.18
N PRO A 31 0.89 -10.26 8.90
CA PRO A 31 -0.36 -10.15 8.15
C PRO A 31 -1.53 -10.90 8.76
N TYR A 32 -1.28 -12.02 9.43
CA TYR A 32 -2.32 -12.79 10.12
C TYR A 32 -2.76 -12.12 11.42
N ILE A 33 -1.83 -11.48 12.14
CA ILE A 33 -2.11 -10.78 13.40
C ILE A 33 -2.92 -9.50 13.11
N TRP A 34 -2.55 -8.74 12.09
CA TRP A 34 -3.21 -7.48 11.72
C TRP A 34 -4.61 -7.67 11.13
N ASN A 35 -4.90 -8.85 10.57
CA ASN A 35 -6.21 -9.16 10.01
C ASN A 35 -7.28 -9.40 11.09
N TYR A 36 -6.90 -9.60 12.35
CA TYR A 36 -7.85 -9.88 13.44
C TYR A 36 -8.41 -8.61 14.09
N ASP A 37 -7.59 -7.65 14.34
CA ASP A 37 -7.93 -6.34 14.87
C ASP A 37 -6.66 -5.48 14.86
N TYR A 38 -6.72 -4.32 14.27
CA TYR A 38 -5.54 -3.47 14.12
C TYR A 38 -4.97 -3.02 15.47
N ALA A 39 -5.81 -2.61 16.42
CA ALA A 39 -5.33 -2.21 17.75
C ALA A 39 -4.60 -3.38 18.45
N THR A 40 -5.14 -4.60 18.35
CA THR A 40 -4.50 -5.82 18.84
C THR A 40 -3.21 -6.09 18.05
N GLY A 41 -3.19 -5.87 16.75
CA GLY A 41 -2.02 -6.02 15.88
C GLY A 41 -0.89 -5.07 16.25
N GLU A 42 -1.16 -3.77 16.46
CA GLU A 42 -0.17 -2.79 16.90
C GLU A 42 0.42 -3.13 18.27
N ILE A 43 -0.44 -3.46 19.22
CA ILE A 43 -0.02 -3.78 20.58
C ILE A 43 0.82 -5.05 20.62
N VAL A 44 0.40 -6.11 19.90
CA VAL A 44 1.18 -7.33 19.75
C VAL A 44 2.52 -7.04 19.08
N SER A 45 2.55 -6.18 18.07
CA SER A 45 3.78 -5.75 17.40
C SER A 45 4.71 -5.01 18.35
N ILE A 46 4.21 -4.04 19.11
CA ILE A 46 4.99 -3.30 20.10
C ILE A 46 5.51 -4.24 21.19
N CYS A 47 4.69 -5.16 21.68
CA CYS A 47 5.08 -6.15 22.69
C CYS A 47 6.12 -7.12 22.15
N LEU A 48 5.97 -7.60 20.91
CA LEU A 48 6.95 -8.45 20.24
C LEU A 48 8.26 -7.69 20.00
N TYR A 49 8.25 -6.49 19.47
CA TYR A 49 9.45 -5.67 19.28
C TYR A 49 10.15 -5.38 20.61
N THR A 50 9.38 -5.05 21.64
CA THR A 50 9.92 -4.79 22.98
C THR A 50 10.54 -6.07 23.59
N SER A 51 9.87 -7.20 23.47
CA SER A 51 10.37 -8.51 23.91
C SER A 51 11.64 -8.92 23.17
N LEU A 52 11.72 -8.62 21.88
CA LEU A 52 12.86 -8.84 21.03
C LEU A 52 14.05 -7.97 21.41
N TYR A 53 13.81 -6.69 21.60
CA TYR A 53 14.83 -5.72 22.03
C TYR A 53 15.42 -6.13 23.39
N VAL A 54 14.58 -6.50 24.33
CA VAL A 54 15.00 -6.98 25.65
C VAL A 54 15.76 -8.31 25.58
N THR A 55 15.30 -9.23 24.74
CA THR A 55 16.00 -10.52 24.53
C THR A 55 17.36 -10.29 23.89
N TYR A 56 17.46 -9.40 22.93
CA TYR A 56 18.72 -8.99 22.28
C TYR A 56 19.69 -8.37 23.29
N TRP A 57 19.25 -7.41 24.12
CA TRP A 57 20.07 -6.81 25.17
C TRP A 57 20.56 -7.81 26.19
N ASN A 58 19.73 -8.76 26.59
CA ASN A 58 20.11 -9.80 27.55
C ASN A 58 21.06 -10.86 26.99
N LEU A 59 21.11 -11.03 25.67
CA LEU A 59 22.05 -11.92 24.98
C LEU A 59 23.45 -11.31 24.83
N ILE A 60 23.53 -9.98 24.70
CA ILE A 60 24.80 -9.24 24.54
C ILE A 60 25.49 -8.99 25.88
N ASP A 61 24.75 -8.72 26.95
CA ASP A 61 25.31 -8.37 28.26
C ASP A 61 25.31 -9.53 29.25
N LYS A 62 26.43 -10.23 29.37
CA LYS A 62 26.60 -11.41 30.22
C LYS A 62 26.73 -11.13 31.73
N SER A 63 26.86 -9.87 32.15
CA SER A 63 27.23 -9.54 33.50
C SER A 63 26.08 -8.95 34.34
N LYS A 64 25.45 -9.72 35.21
CA LYS A 64 24.69 -9.29 36.40
C LYS A 64 23.20 -9.00 36.29
N ARG A 65 22.45 -9.27 35.16
CA ARG A 65 21.11 -8.68 34.96
C ARG A 65 19.93 -9.63 34.91
N ALA A 66 19.94 -10.75 35.60
CA ALA A 66 18.71 -11.57 35.73
C ALA A 66 17.52 -10.79 36.35
N ARG A 67 17.79 -9.71 37.10
CA ARG A 67 16.75 -8.86 37.69
C ARG A 67 16.07 -7.96 36.66
N TRP A 68 16.74 -7.57 35.58
CA TRP A 68 16.20 -6.72 34.53
C TRP A 68 15.36 -7.49 33.51
N ILE A 69 15.43 -8.81 33.46
CA ILE A 69 14.53 -9.66 32.66
C ILE A 69 13.12 -9.68 33.28
N LEU A 70 13.01 -9.53 34.60
CA LEU A 70 11.72 -9.53 35.28
C LEU A 70 10.88 -8.29 35.00
N ILE A 71 11.51 -7.11 34.83
CA ILE A 71 10.79 -5.84 34.64
C ILE A 71 10.03 -5.79 33.30
N PRO A 72 10.64 -6.07 32.13
CA PRO A 72 9.90 -6.14 30.86
C PRO A 72 8.86 -7.25 30.84
N TYR A 73 9.13 -8.37 31.50
CA TYR A 73 8.19 -9.47 31.64
C TYR A 73 6.96 -9.08 32.49
N LEU A 74 7.20 -8.38 33.61
CA LEU A 74 6.12 -7.83 34.43
C LEU A 74 5.36 -6.70 33.72
N LEU A 75 6.07 -5.83 32.98
CA LEU A 75 5.45 -4.79 32.15
C LEU A 75 4.59 -5.42 31.06
N TYR A 76 5.08 -6.45 30.40
CA TYR A 76 4.35 -7.21 29.39
C TYR A 76 3.09 -7.86 29.97
N ILE A 77 3.19 -8.53 31.13
CA ILE A 77 2.03 -9.12 31.83
C ILE A 77 1.03 -8.01 32.21
N SER A 78 1.51 -6.87 32.69
CA SER A 78 0.64 -5.74 33.05
C SER A 78 -0.09 -5.17 31.82
N ILE A 79 0.61 -5.02 30.70
CA ILE A 79 0.01 -4.60 29.44
C ILE A 79 -1.00 -5.64 28.93
N ALA A 80 -0.66 -6.93 28.96
CA ALA A 80 -1.56 -8.01 28.56
C ALA A 80 -2.84 -8.05 29.44
N ILE A 81 -2.72 -7.77 30.75
CA ILE A 81 -3.87 -7.67 31.67
C ILE A 81 -4.72 -6.43 31.36
N ILE A 82 -4.10 -5.27 31.10
CA ILE A 82 -4.82 -4.05 30.75
C ILE A 82 -5.59 -4.25 29.46
N LEU A 83 -5.00 -4.91 28.48
CA LEU A 83 -5.64 -5.25 27.21
C LEU A 83 -6.76 -6.26 27.36
N PHE A 84 -6.57 -7.27 28.19
CA PHE A 84 -7.61 -8.23 28.56
C PHE A 84 -8.84 -7.53 29.15
N LEU A 85 -8.63 -6.52 29.98
CA LEU A 85 -9.71 -5.75 30.60
C LEU A 85 -10.35 -4.72 29.67
N SER A 86 -9.64 -4.32 28.60
CA SER A 86 -10.09 -3.26 27.67
C SER A 86 -10.76 -3.78 26.39
N ILE A 87 -10.49 -5.03 26.01
CA ILE A 87 -10.95 -5.60 24.74
C ILE A 87 -11.94 -6.74 25.01
N ASN A 88 -13.17 -6.59 24.54
CA ASN A 88 -14.25 -7.57 24.70
C ASN A 88 -14.05 -8.90 23.94
N ASN A 89 -12.87 -9.19 23.42
CA ASN A 89 -12.58 -10.41 22.66
C ASN A 89 -11.81 -11.43 23.50
N TRP A 90 -12.56 -12.27 24.19
CA TRP A 90 -12.09 -13.24 25.18
C TRP A 90 -11.09 -14.26 24.65
N ILE A 91 -11.24 -14.71 23.41
CA ILE A 91 -10.44 -15.84 22.88
C ILE A 91 -8.99 -15.41 22.62
N THR A 92 -8.76 -14.27 21.99
CA THR A 92 -7.42 -13.78 21.64
C THR A 92 -6.64 -13.37 22.88
N SER A 93 -7.32 -12.77 23.86
CA SER A 93 -6.73 -12.36 25.14
C SER A 93 -6.31 -13.55 26.00
N ILE A 94 -7.09 -14.63 26.02
CA ILE A 94 -6.76 -15.88 26.74
C ILE A 94 -5.53 -16.55 26.12
N TRP A 95 -5.48 -16.65 24.79
CA TRP A 95 -4.33 -17.25 24.10
C TRP A 95 -3.04 -16.46 24.33
N LEU A 96 -3.06 -15.14 24.20
CA LEU A 96 -1.90 -14.29 24.48
C LEU A 96 -1.47 -14.34 25.95
N SER A 97 -2.42 -14.31 26.88
CA SER A 97 -2.15 -14.33 28.31
C SER A 97 -1.56 -15.67 28.80
N ILE A 98 -1.92 -16.78 28.16
CA ILE A 98 -1.46 -18.13 28.54
C ILE A 98 -0.21 -18.54 27.77
N PHE A 99 -0.17 -18.33 26.45
CA PHE A 99 0.90 -18.87 25.60
C PHE A 99 2.25 -18.17 25.77
N LEU A 100 2.27 -16.85 25.95
CA LEU A 100 3.52 -16.10 26.05
C LEU A 100 4.23 -16.29 27.40
N PRO A 101 3.53 -16.27 28.55
CA PRO A 101 4.13 -16.65 29.82
C PRO A 101 4.65 -18.10 29.85
N PHE A 102 3.89 -19.01 29.20
CA PHE A 102 4.31 -20.42 29.09
C PHE A 102 5.57 -20.57 28.21
N TYR A 103 5.62 -19.85 27.08
CA TYR A 103 6.80 -19.82 26.22
C TYR A 103 8.01 -19.21 26.92
N GLY A 104 7.82 -18.11 27.64
CA GLY A 104 8.85 -17.49 28.48
C GLY A 104 9.35 -18.43 29.56
N LEU A 105 8.45 -19.15 30.24
CA LEU A 105 8.78 -20.15 31.25
C LEU A 105 9.53 -21.34 30.64
N ILE A 106 9.10 -21.87 29.51
CA ILE A 106 9.81 -22.95 28.79
C ILE A 106 11.21 -22.49 28.38
N CYS A 107 11.35 -21.29 27.82
CA CYS A 107 12.67 -20.74 27.51
C CYS A 107 13.56 -20.57 28.74
N PHE A 108 13.00 -20.09 29.85
CA PHE A 108 13.72 -19.97 31.13
C PHE A 108 14.15 -21.32 31.68
N LEU A 109 13.25 -22.31 31.69
CA LEU A 109 13.55 -23.69 32.15
C LEU A 109 14.59 -24.35 31.25
N CYS A 110 14.49 -24.20 29.94
CA CYS A 110 15.50 -24.68 29.01
C CYS A 110 16.88 -24.05 29.28
N VAL A 111 16.94 -22.72 29.45
CA VAL A 111 18.19 -22.03 29.80
C VAL A 111 18.76 -22.50 31.14
N LYS A 112 17.90 -22.73 32.15
CA LYS A 112 18.31 -23.22 33.48
C LYS A 112 18.82 -24.68 33.42
N LEU A 113 18.14 -25.54 32.68
CA LEU A 113 18.56 -26.92 32.44
C LEU A 113 19.90 -26.96 31.67
N PHE A 114 20.06 -26.14 30.62
CA PHE A 114 21.30 -26.06 29.84
C PHE A 114 22.49 -25.51 30.65
N ARG A 115 22.28 -24.68 31.68
CA ARG A 115 23.37 -24.27 32.60
C ARG A 115 23.93 -25.41 33.43
N LYS A 116 23.17 -26.47 33.59
CA LYS A 116 23.56 -27.66 34.40
C LYS A 116 24.43 -28.66 33.61
N TYR A 117 24.51 -28.60 32.28
CA TYR A 117 25.31 -29.51 31.47
C TYR A 117 26.80 -29.12 31.41
N SER A 118 27.67 -30.14 31.21
CA SER A 118 29.11 -29.95 31.09
C SER A 118 29.52 -28.97 29.98
N LYS A 119 30.66 -28.31 30.10
CA LYS A 119 31.19 -27.36 29.10
C LYS A 119 31.21 -27.95 27.68
N ARG A 120 31.48 -29.28 27.55
CA ARG A 120 31.55 -29.98 26.26
C ARG A 120 30.18 -30.10 25.58
N VAL A 121 29.14 -30.48 26.30
CA VAL A 121 27.77 -30.57 25.82
C VAL A 121 27.24 -29.19 25.43
N ARG A 122 27.54 -28.13 26.20
CA ARG A 122 27.20 -26.74 25.84
C ARG A 122 27.82 -26.29 24.53
N LYS A 123 29.06 -26.67 24.26
CA LYS A 123 29.77 -26.36 23.02
C LYS A 123 29.07 -27.04 21.82
N ILE A 124 28.77 -28.34 21.90
CA ILE A 124 28.05 -29.10 20.85
C ILE A 124 26.69 -28.53 20.58
N VAL A 125 25.90 -28.21 21.61
CA VAL A 125 24.56 -27.63 21.46
C VAL A 125 24.62 -26.24 20.82
N ARG A 126 25.63 -25.39 21.13
CA ARG A 126 25.83 -24.10 20.49
C ARG A 126 26.11 -24.26 19.00
N TYR A 127 27.00 -25.15 18.59
CA TYR A 127 27.27 -25.44 17.18
C TYR A 127 26.01 -25.92 16.46
N GLY A 128 25.29 -26.89 17.06
CA GLY A 128 24.03 -27.35 16.50
C GLY A 128 23.02 -26.22 16.24
N LYS A 129 22.86 -25.29 17.19
CA LYS A 129 21.99 -24.14 17.04
C LYS A 129 22.44 -23.19 15.92
N VAL A 130 23.75 -22.86 15.83
CA VAL A 130 24.29 -22.04 14.76
C VAL A 130 24.00 -22.66 13.40
N ILE A 131 24.27 -23.97 13.27
CA ILE A 131 24.04 -24.72 12.02
C ILE A 131 22.54 -24.66 11.67
N THR A 132 21.64 -25.00 12.60
CA THR A 132 20.19 -24.99 12.35
C THR A 132 19.70 -23.59 11.94
N TYR A 133 20.12 -22.55 12.66
CA TYR A 133 19.69 -21.18 12.33
C TYR A 133 20.26 -20.72 11.00
N THR A 134 21.51 -21.07 10.69
CA THR A 134 22.12 -20.78 9.38
C THR A 134 21.33 -21.47 8.24
N ILE A 135 20.96 -22.73 8.44
CA ILE A 135 20.14 -23.46 7.43
C ILE A 135 18.79 -22.76 7.21
N VAL A 136 18.09 -22.35 8.27
CA VAL A 136 16.80 -21.63 8.15
C VAL A 136 16.97 -20.30 7.42
N ILE A 137 18.02 -19.54 7.72
CA ILE A 137 18.30 -18.26 7.04
C ILE A 137 18.63 -18.50 5.56
N VAL A 138 19.51 -19.46 5.27
CA VAL A 138 19.88 -19.80 3.88
C VAL A 138 18.67 -20.27 3.10
N PHE A 139 17.82 -21.09 3.69
CA PHE A 139 16.59 -21.55 3.08
C PHE A 139 15.65 -20.37 2.75
N PHE A 140 15.46 -19.44 3.71
CA PHE A 140 14.65 -18.25 3.48
C PHE A 140 15.22 -17.36 2.37
N LEU A 141 16.53 -17.13 2.36
CA LEU A 141 17.20 -16.35 1.32
C LEU A 141 17.09 -17.03 -0.05
N ALA A 142 17.18 -18.38 -0.08
CA ALA A 142 16.99 -19.15 -1.31
C ALA A 142 15.55 -19.02 -1.83
N LEU A 143 14.53 -19.09 -0.98
CA LEU A 143 13.15 -18.84 -1.37
C LEU A 143 12.97 -17.44 -1.96
N LYS A 144 13.53 -16.42 -1.34
CA LYS A 144 13.47 -15.04 -1.86
C LYS A 144 14.22 -14.92 -3.20
N ALA A 145 15.38 -15.53 -3.34
CA ALA A 145 16.11 -15.55 -4.60
C ALA A 145 15.29 -16.23 -5.72
N LEU A 146 14.65 -17.37 -5.42
CA LEU A 146 13.77 -18.05 -6.38
C LEU A 146 12.58 -17.19 -6.80
N SER A 147 11.94 -16.49 -5.85
CA SER A 147 10.85 -15.57 -6.15
C SER A 147 11.31 -14.43 -7.08
N VAL A 148 12.48 -13.85 -6.83
CA VAL A 148 13.06 -12.81 -7.70
C VAL A 148 13.42 -13.35 -9.10
N ILE A 149 13.98 -14.56 -9.19
CA ILE A 149 14.27 -15.23 -10.45
C ILE A 149 12.97 -15.47 -11.24
N TRP A 150 11.91 -15.90 -10.55
CA TRP A 150 10.59 -16.08 -11.15
C TRP A 150 10.07 -14.77 -11.76
N ILE A 151 10.08 -13.66 -11.00
CA ILE A 151 9.70 -12.34 -11.53
C ILE A 151 10.49 -11.99 -12.80
N CYS A 152 11.82 -12.18 -12.78
CA CYS A 152 12.66 -11.87 -13.94
C CYS A 152 12.35 -12.73 -15.16
N LYS A 153 11.86 -13.95 -14.97
CA LYS A 153 11.53 -14.88 -16.05
C LYS A 153 10.13 -14.66 -16.60
N GLU A 154 9.14 -14.60 -15.72
CA GLU A 154 7.72 -14.56 -16.09
C GLU A 154 7.22 -13.17 -16.51
N HIS A 155 7.87 -12.09 -16.06
CA HIS A 155 7.39 -10.72 -16.31
C HIS A 155 8.13 -9.97 -17.44
N LYS A 156 8.66 -10.73 -18.41
CA LYS A 156 9.33 -10.15 -19.59
C LYS A 156 8.35 -9.72 -20.69
N SER A 157 7.17 -10.30 -20.74
CA SER A 157 6.15 -10.00 -21.74
C SER A 157 4.76 -10.14 -21.15
N LEU A 158 3.76 -9.51 -21.79
CA LEU A 158 2.34 -9.60 -21.42
C LEU A 158 1.85 -11.06 -21.38
N ASP A 159 2.24 -11.86 -22.36
CA ASP A 159 1.81 -13.26 -22.43
C ASP A 159 2.36 -14.09 -21.29
N SER A 160 3.61 -13.86 -20.90
CA SER A 160 4.23 -14.61 -19.81
C SER A 160 3.68 -14.24 -18.43
N GLU A 161 3.23 -13.01 -18.21
CA GLU A 161 2.67 -12.58 -16.92
C GLU A 161 1.14 -12.77 -16.80
N LYS A 162 0.45 -13.18 -17.88
CA LYS A 162 -1.02 -13.32 -17.91
C LYS A 162 -1.57 -14.09 -16.72
N ASN A 163 -1.00 -15.25 -16.42
CA ASN A 163 -1.49 -16.09 -15.32
C ASN A 163 -1.34 -15.40 -13.96
N ASP A 164 -0.20 -14.74 -13.69
CA ASP A 164 0.00 -14.00 -12.44
C ASP A 164 -1.02 -12.87 -12.29
N ILE A 165 -1.26 -12.10 -13.36
CA ILE A 165 -2.21 -11.00 -13.38
C ILE A 165 -3.65 -11.50 -13.15
N ILE A 166 -4.06 -12.58 -13.85
CA ILE A 166 -5.40 -13.15 -13.69
C ILE A 166 -5.60 -13.72 -12.28
N GLU A 167 -4.59 -14.38 -11.72
CA GLU A 167 -4.67 -14.89 -10.34
C GLU A 167 -4.79 -13.75 -9.31
N ARG A 168 -4.12 -12.60 -9.52
CA ARG A 168 -4.28 -11.40 -8.67
C ARG A 168 -5.65 -10.74 -8.84
N LYS A 169 -6.15 -10.65 -10.08
CA LYS A 169 -7.54 -10.25 -10.34
C LYS A 169 -8.52 -11.12 -9.53
N ASN A 170 -8.35 -12.44 -9.60
CA ASN A 170 -9.24 -13.37 -8.89
C ASN A 170 -9.24 -13.17 -7.37
N TYR A 171 -8.07 -12.85 -6.79
CA TYR A 171 -7.98 -12.52 -5.36
C TYR A 171 -8.76 -11.24 -5.03
N LEU A 172 -8.53 -10.16 -5.80
CA LEU A 172 -9.19 -8.88 -5.55
C LEU A 172 -10.70 -8.92 -5.79
N VAL A 173 -11.15 -9.65 -6.82
CA VAL A 173 -12.58 -9.88 -7.07
C VAL A 173 -13.24 -10.59 -5.89
N ASP A 174 -12.61 -11.64 -5.36
CA ASP A 174 -13.08 -12.38 -4.20
C ASP A 174 -13.24 -11.49 -2.94
N LYS A 175 -12.36 -10.50 -2.79
CA LYS A 175 -12.33 -9.60 -1.64
C LYS A 175 -13.25 -8.38 -1.78
N LEU A 176 -13.36 -7.81 -2.97
CA LEU A 176 -14.02 -6.54 -3.22
C LEU A 176 -15.41 -6.67 -3.87
N VAL A 177 -15.65 -7.70 -4.69
CA VAL A 177 -16.96 -7.91 -5.31
C VAL A 177 -17.87 -8.71 -4.34
N THR A 178 -18.29 -8.05 -3.27
CA THR A 178 -19.07 -8.62 -2.17
C THR A 178 -20.04 -7.56 -1.61
N SER A 179 -20.49 -7.68 -0.35
CA SER A 179 -21.31 -6.62 0.25
C SER A 179 -20.49 -5.41 0.66
N PRO A 180 -21.07 -4.19 0.69
CA PRO A 180 -20.40 -2.98 1.15
C PRO A 180 -19.74 -3.12 2.52
N GLN A 181 -20.46 -3.73 3.48
CA GLN A 181 -19.94 -3.96 4.82
C GLN A 181 -18.72 -4.90 4.82
N ASN A 182 -18.71 -5.92 3.97
CA ASN A 182 -17.57 -6.82 3.87
C ASN A 182 -16.34 -6.10 3.27
N VAL A 183 -16.55 -5.22 2.28
CA VAL A 183 -15.47 -4.39 1.73
C VAL A 183 -14.87 -3.49 2.81
N LEU A 184 -15.70 -2.84 3.62
CA LEU A 184 -15.22 -2.03 4.76
C LEU A 184 -14.44 -2.87 5.78
N ASN A 185 -14.88 -4.10 6.05
CA ASN A 185 -14.21 -5.00 6.98
C ASN A 185 -12.82 -5.48 6.48
N GLU A 186 -12.59 -5.45 5.17
CA GLU A 186 -11.25 -5.72 4.61
C GLU A 186 -10.29 -4.53 4.78
N MET A 187 -10.79 -3.35 5.14
CA MET A 187 -9.96 -2.17 5.41
C MET A 187 -9.54 -2.13 6.87
N PRO A 188 -8.31 -1.68 7.21
CA PRO A 188 -7.83 -1.63 8.59
C PRO A 188 -8.70 -0.72 9.46
N SER A 189 -9.27 -1.25 10.54
CA SER A 189 -10.16 -0.48 11.43
C SER A 189 -9.46 0.66 12.17
N ALA A 190 -8.16 0.56 12.36
CA ALA A 190 -7.39 1.55 13.10
C ALA A 190 -7.13 2.87 12.37
N ILE A 191 -7.29 2.87 11.05
CA ILE A 191 -7.18 4.14 10.30
C ILE A 191 -8.39 5.05 10.54
N GLY A 192 -9.43 4.56 11.26
CA GLY A 192 -10.67 5.26 11.51
C GLY A 192 -11.66 5.15 10.35
N ALA A 193 -12.96 5.31 10.67
CA ALA A 193 -14.05 5.10 9.71
C ALA A 193 -13.92 5.98 8.44
N GLN A 194 -13.41 7.18 8.59
CA GLN A 194 -13.17 8.10 7.47
C GLN A 194 -12.18 7.53 6.44
N PHE A 195 -11.06 6.95 6.89
CA PHE A 195 -10.08 6.36 5.98
C PHE A 195 -10.50 4.97 5.50
N GLN A 196 -11.27 4.22 6.29
CA GLN A 196 -11.79 2.92 5.83
C GLN A 196 -12.69 3.07 4.60
N GLY A 197 -13.63 4.04 4.62
CA GLY A 197 -14.49 4.32 3.46
C GLY A 197 -13.72 4.81 2.25
N GLU A 198 -12.76 5.70 2.46
CA GLU A 198 -11.88 6.22 1.41
C GLU A 198 -11.02 5.11 0.77
N TRP A 199 -10.38 4.26 1.59
CA TRP A 199 -9.59 3.14 1.08
C TRP A 199 -10.44 2.08 0.39
N ALA A 200 -11.69 1.87 0.83
CA ALA A 200 -12.65 1.01 0.17
C ALA A 200 -13.00 1.53 -1.22
N LEU A 201 -13.31 2.83 -1.35
CA LEU A 201 -13.53 3.50 -2.63
C LEU A 201 -12.31 3.39 -3.55
N TYR A 202 -11.12 3.72 -3.05
CA TYR A 202 -9.86 3.62 -3.80
C TYR A 202 -9.60 2.18 -4.28
N SER A 203 -9.80 1.18 -3.43
CA SER A 203 -9.64 -0.22 -3.81
C SER A 203 -10.60 -0.61 -4.93
N CYS A 204 -11.88 -0.21 -4.84
CA CYS A 204 -12.88 -0.47 -5.87
C CYS A 204 -12.56 0.25 -7.19
N SER A 205 -12.16 1.52 -7.13
CA SER A 205 -11.85 2.30 -8.33
C SER A 205 -10.59 1.81 -9.04
N MET A 206 -9.53 1.46 -8.31
CA MET A 206 -8.31 0.89 -8.88
C MET A 206 -8.55 -0.50 -9.46
N LEU A 207 -9.34 -1.37 -8.79
CA LEU A 207 -9.75 -2.63 -9.39
C LEU A 207 -10.58 -2.41 -10.66
N SER A 208 -11.51 -1.46 -10.65
CA SER A 208 -12.28 -1.10 -11.85
C SER A 208 -11.38 -0.68 -13.02
N ALA A 209 -10.38 0.16 -12.76
CA ALA A 209 -9.40 0.56 -13.78
C ALA A 209 -8.61 -0.64 -14.31
N ALA A 210 -8.16 -1.53 -13.41
CA ALA A 210 -7.49 -2.76 -13.81
C ALA A 210 -8.37 -3.65 -14.68
N LEU A 211 -9.66 -3.82 -14.34
CA LEU A 211 -10.61 -4.63 -15.10
C LEU A 211 -10.89 -4.05 -16.49
N VAL A 212 -10.93 -2.72 -16.62
CA VAL A 212 -11.00 -2.05 -17.94
C VAL A 212 -9.76 -2.37 -18.77
N ASN A 213 -8.57 -2.25 -18.19
CA ASN A 213 -7.32 -2.55 -18.86
C ASN A 213 -7.24 -4.04 -19.27
N LEU A 214 -7.64 -4.94 -18.37
CA LEU A 214 -7.67 -6.39 -18.62
C LEU A 214 -8.62 -6.76 -19.75
N SER A 215 -9.74 -6.04 -19.90
CA SER A 215 -10.69 -6.25 -21.01
C SER A 215 -10.08 -5.91 -22.39
N ASN A 216 -9.09 -5.01 -22.41
CA ASN A 216 -8.33 -4.70 -23.62
C ASN A 216 -7.17 -5.67 -23.84
N LEU A 217 -6.44 -6.03 -22.78
CA LEU A 217 -5.30 -6.94 -22.81
C LEU A 217 -5.71 -8.39 -23.12
N TYR A 218 -6.82 -8.83 -22.53
CA TYR A 218 -7.33 -10.21 -22.59
C TYR A 218 -8.83 -10.18 -22.89
N PRO A 219 -9.23 -9.98 -24.17
CA PRO A 219 -10.63 -9.77 -24.57
C PRO A 219 -11.60 -10.87 -24.12
N GLU A 220 -11.11 -12.10 -23.92
CA GLU A 220 -11.88 -13.22 -23.39
C GLU A 220 -12.40 -13.02 -21.96
N THR A 221 -11.81 -12.07 -21.21
CA THR A 221 -12.24 -11.74 -19.83
C THR A 221 -13.27 -10.61 -19.78
N LYS A 222 -13.58 -10.00 -20.91
CA LYS A 222 -14.34 -8.74 -20.99
C LYS A 222 -15.72 -8.82 -20.37
N GLU A 223 -16.51 -9.83 -20.69
CA GLU A 223 -17.89 -9.97 -20.19
C GLU A 223 -17.90 -10.13 -18.65
N GLU A 224 -16.99 -10.93 -18.14
CA GLU A 224 -16.83 -11.12 -16.69
C GLU A 224 -16.41 -9.80 -16.02
N ASN A 225 -15.44 -9.10 -16.59
CA ASN A 225 -14.96 -7.83 -16.06
C ASN A 225 -16.03 -6.74 -16.04
N ILE A 226 -16.90 -6.68 -17.07
CA ILE A 226 -18.05 -5.77 -17.09
C ILE A 226 -18.97 -6.03 -15.89
N SER A 227 -19.29 -7.30 -15.64
CA SER A 227 -20.13 -7.68 -14.49
C SER A 227 -19.50 -7.28 -13.14
N TYR A 228 -18.19 -7.46 -13.00
CA TYR A 228 -17.49 -7.06 -11.78
C TYR A 228 -17.48 -5.53 -11.59
N ILE A 229 -17.24 -4.76 -12.65
CA ILE A 229 -17.27 -3.28 -12.56
C ILE A 229 -18.68 -2.81 -12.20
N ASP A 230 -19.73 -3.39 -12.79
CA ASP A 230 -21.12 -3.07 -12.43
C ASP A 230 -21.38 -3.30 -10.93
N SER A 231 -20.92 -4.44 -10.40
CA SER A 231 -21.01 -4.75 -8.97
C SER A 231 -20.23 -3.77 -8.09
N LEU A 232 -19.00 -3.40 -8.50
CA LEU A 232 -18.18 -2.42 -7.78
C LEU A 232 -18.83 -1.03 -7.76
N ILE A 233 -19.47 -0.60 -8.87
CA ILE A 233 -20.23 0.66 -8.91
C ILE A 233 -21.39 0.62 -7.91
N ILE A 234 -22.15 -0.48 -7.86
CA ILE A 234 -23.26 -0.65 -6.90
C ILE A 234 -22.75 -0.59 -5.46
N ILE A 235 -21.61 -1.22 -5.16
CA ILE A 235 -20.97 -1.17 -3.84
C ILE A 235 -20.58 0.26 -3.48
N VAL A 236 -19.93 0.98 -4.40
CA VAL A 236 -19.50 2.37 -4.16
C VAL A 236 -20.69 3.32 -4.01
N LEU A 237 -21.81 3.06 -4.70
CA LEU A 237 -23.05 3.82 -4.54
C LEU A 237 -23.74 3.59 -3.21
N SER A 238 -23.35 2.60 -2.41
CA SER A 238 -24.00 2.33 -1.14
C SER A 238 -23.73 3.43 -0.11
N PRO A 239 -24.70 3.70 0.79
CA PRO A 239 -24.50 4.68 1.86
C PRO A 239 -23.32 4.35 2.76
N GLU A 240 -23.05 3.07 2.99
CA GLU A 240 -21.96 2.59 3.85
C GLU A 240 -20.59 3.04 3.33
N ILE A 241 -20.34 2.89 2.03
CA ILE A 241 -19.04 3.28 1.44
C ILE A 241 -18.91 4.81 1.37
N ARG A 242 -19.94 5.55 0.95
CA ARG A 242 -19.84 7.01 0.81
C ARG A 242 -19.95 7.78 2.14
N TYR A 243 -20.24 7.07 3.25
CA TYR A 243 -20.39 7.69 4.58
C TYR A 243 -19.14 8.45 5.03
N TYR A 244 -17.94 8.02 4.63
CA TYR A 244 -16.71 8.75 4.96
C TYR A 244 -16.71 10.19 4.44
N ASP A 245 -17.19 10.40 3.22
CA ASP A 245 -17.30 11.71 2.58
C ASP A 245 -18.43 12.53 3.21
N THR A 246 -19.59 11.89 3.45
CA THR A 246 -20.70 12.49 4.20
C THR A 246 -20.26 13.01 5.57
N MET A 247 -19.46 12.24 6.29
CA MET A 247 -18.91 12.61 7.60
C MET A 247 -18.02 13.85 7.54
N ARG A 248 -17.22 13.99 6.47
CA ARG A 248 -16.28 15.09 6.28
C ARG A 248 -16.98 16.38 5.87
N TRP A 249 -17.97 16.31 4.99
CA TRP A 249 -18.67 17.46 4.43
C TRP A 249 -19.95 17.83 5.17
N GLY A 250 -20.49 16.92 6.00
CA GLY A 250 -21.75 17.13 6.70
C GLY A 250 -23.00 16.94 5.84
N GLU A 251 -22.83 16.49 4.60
CA GLU A 251 -23.91 16.22 3.64
C GLU A 251 -23.57 15.07 2.71
N ASP A 252 -24.58 14.38 2.17
CA ASP A 252 -24.38 13.24 1.26
C ASP A 252 -23.92 13.75 -0.12
N PRO A 253 -22.81 13.20 -0.69
CA PRO A 253 -22.24 13.66 -1.95
C PRO A 253 -23.18 13.52 -3.15
N LEU A 254 -24.09 12.55 -3.15
CA LEU A 254 -25.03 12.33 -4.28
C LEU A 254 -26.30 13.16 -4.12
N GLU A 255 -26.74 13.46 -2.91
CA GLU A 255 -27.91 14.29 -2.66
C GLU A 255 -27.60 15.79 -2.82
N SER A 256 -26.33 16.16 -2.65
CA SER A 256 -25.84 17.56 -2.72
C SER A 256 -25.21 17.94 -4.07
N LEU A 257 -25.48 17.20 -5.17
CA LEU A 257 -24.91 17.50 -6.49
C LEU A 257 -25.23 18.93 -6.97
N GLY A 258 -26.37 19.50 -6.58
CA GLY A 258 -26.75 20.88 -6.85
C GLY A 258 -25.96 21.93 -6.06
N GLU A 259 -25.39 21.57 -4.94
CA GLU A 259 -24.69 22.45 -3.98
C GLU A 259 -23.23 22.74 -4.38
N ASN A 260 -22.49 23.45 -3.52
CA ASN A 260 -21.15 23.96 -3.85
C ASN A 260 -20.01 23.22 -3.17
N ASN A 261 -20.27 22.38 -2.17
CA ASN A 261 -19.22 21.61 -1.51
C ASN A 261 -18.52 20.67 -2.50
N SER A 262 -17.25 20.45 -2.30
CA SER A 262 -16.40 19.82 -3.31
C SER A 262 -16.76 18.36 -3.59
N HIS A 263 -16.73 17.53 -2.56
CA HIS A 263 -16.88 16.07 -2.67
C HIS A 263 -15.99 15.41 -3.74
N VAL A 264 -14.89 16.07 -4.13
CA VAL A 264 -14.06 15.64 -5.26
C VAL A 264 -13.50 14.26 -5.08
N SER A 265 -13.11 13.88 -3.86
CA SER A 265 -12.60 12.55 -3.52
C SER A 265 -13.58 11.44 -3.94
N TYR A 266 -14.85 11.58 -3.58
CA TYR A 266 -15.86 10.57 -3.90
C TYR A 266 -16.36 10.65 -5.35
N LEU A 267 -16.79 11.84 -5.79
CA LEU A 267 -17.45 12.03 -7.09
C LEU A 267 -16.53 11.67 -8.26
N SER A 268 -15.24 12.01 -8.15
CA SER A 268 -14.26 11.79 -9.21
C SER A 268 -14.01 10.30 -9.46
N HIS A 269 -13.79 9.53 -8.41
CA HIS A 269 -13.59 8.08 -8.51
C HIS A 269 -14.81 7.35 -9.01
N LEU A 270 -16.01 7.71 -8.53
CA LEU A 270 -17.26 7.13 -9.03
C LEU A 270 -17.47 7.43 -10.52
N ALA A 271 -17.27 8.68 -10.93
CA ALA A 271 -17.39 9.08 -12.34
C ALA A 271 -16.38 8.35 -13.23
N TRP A 272 -15.14 8.20 -12.77
CA TRP A 272 -14.10 7.46 -13.49
C TRP A 272 -14.46 5.98 -13.66
N MET A 273 -14.97 5.32 -12.62
CA MET A 273 -15.45 3.93 -12.69
C MET A 273 -16.58 3.78 -13.72
N ILE A 274 -17.54 4.70 -13.73
CA ILE A 274 -18.67 4.69 -14.69
C ILE A 274 -18.18 4.94 -16.11
N CYS A 275 -17.23 5.85 -16.32
CA CYS A 275 -16.60 6.04 -17.63
C CYS A 275 -15.94 4.76 -18.14
N GLY A 276 -15.21 4.06 -17.28
CA GLY A 276 -14.59 2.77 -17.59
C GLY A 276 -15.62 1.70 -17.96
N TYR A 277 -16.67 1.55 -17.14
CA TYR A 277 -17.79 0.65 -17.42
C TYR A 277 -18.42 0.91 -18.78
N ARG A 278 -18.78 2.18 -19.04
CA ARG A 278 -19.36 2.59 -20.32
C ARG A 278 -18.44 2.27 -21.50
N LYS A 279 -17.15 2.57 -21.38
CA LYS A 279 -16.15 2.36 -22.44
C LYS A 279 -16.09 0.91 -22.89
N ILE A 280 -16.09 -0.05 -21.97
CA ILE A 280 -15.94 -1.47 -22.32
C ILE A 280 -17.27 -2.17 -22.59
N SER A 281 -18.36 -1.77 -21.90
CA SER A 281 -19.68 -2.41 -22.07
C SER A 281 -20.52 -1.83 -23.20
N GLY A 282 -20.32 -0.56 -23.53
CA GLY A 282 -21.24 0.20 -24.37
C GLY A 282 -22.63 0.45 -23.76
N ASN A 283 -22.83 0.06 -22.49
CA ASN A 283 -24.12 0.15 -21.81
C ASN A 283 -24.33 1.55 -21.21
N HIS A 284 -25.56 2.05 -21.32
CA HIS A 284 -25.98 3.39 -20.90
C HIS A 284 -26.63 3.45 -19.52
N LYS A 285 -26.56 2.37 -18.72
CA LYS A 285 -27.23 2.20 -17.41
C LYS A 285 -26.99 3.38 -16.46
N TYR A 286 -25.78 3.95 -16.46
CA TYR A 286 -25.38 4.99 -15.54
C TYR A 286 -25.19 6.37 -16.21
N ASP A 287 -25.66 6.58 -17.45
CA ASP A 287 -25.38 7.82 -18.20
C ASP A 287 -25.97 9.08 -17.56
N GLU A 288 -27.16 8.99 -16.99
CA GLU A 288 -27.78 10.11 -16.27
C GLU A 288 -26.95 10.47 -15.02
N LEU A 289 -26.59 9.47 -14.21
CA LEU A 289 -25.74 9.69 -13.04
C LEU A 289 -24.39 10.27 -13.45
N LEU A 290 -23.71 9.68 -14.45
CA LEU A 290 -22.43 10.16 -14.94
C LEU A 290 -22.50 11.62 -15.41
N THR A 291 -23.58 11.98 -16.10
CA THR A 291 -23.81 13.36 -16.57
C THR A 291 -23.93 14.31 -15.37
N ASN A 292 -24.71 13.95 -14.36
CA ASN A 292 -24.91 14.78 -13.18
C ASN A 292 -23.60 14.93 -12.35
N LEU A 293 -22.82 13.84 -12.20
CA LEU A 293 -21.51 13.89 -11.54
C LEU A 293 -20.54 14.83 -12.25
N CYS A 294 -20.38 14.66 -13.57
CA CYS A 294 -19.47 15.48 -14.37
C CYS A 294 -19.92 16.95 -14.43
N GLU A 295 -21.23 17.21 -14.49
CA GLU A 295 -21.77 18.57 -14.46
C GLU A 295 -21.51 19.26 -13.12
N ALA A 296 -21.73 18.57 -12.00
CA ALA A 296 -21.44 19.07 -10.66
C ALA A 296 -19.95 19.42 -10.50
N MET A 297 -19.06 18.49 -10.86
CA MET A 297 -17.60 18.71 -10.76
C MET A 297 -17.17 19.87 -11.67
N ASN A 298 -17.59 19.88 -12.95
CA ASN A 298 -17.23 20.95 -13.88
C ASN A 298 -17.71 22.32 -13.42
N ARG A 299 -18.96 22.43 -12.93
CA ARG A 299 -19.51 23.68 -12.38
C ARG A 299 -18.69 24.18 -11.20
N ARG A 300 -18.37 23.29 -10.26
CA ARG A 300 -17.59 23.62 -9.06
C ARG A 300 -16.17 24.04 -9.40
N ILE A 301 -15.50 23.33 -10.33
CA ILE A 301 -14.17 23.68 -10.85
C ILE A 301 -14.16 25.08 -11.48
N LEU A 302 -15.14 25.38 -12.33
CA LEU A 302 -15.22 26.68 -13.00
C LEU A 302 -15.59 27.82 -12.04
N LYS A 303 -16.28 27.53 -10.95
CA LYS A 303 -16.63 28.50 -9.90
C LYS A 303 -15.44 28.79 -8.96
N SER A 304 -14.52 27.84 -8.82
CA SER A 304 -13.32 28.02 -7.98
C SER A 304 -12.33 28.98 -8.63
N ASN A 305 -11.77 29.91 -7.85
CA ASN A 305 -10.77 30.88 -8.31
C ASN A 305 -9.49 30.18 -8.82
N SER A 306 -9.12 29.07 -8.20
CA SER A 306 -7.95 28.28 -8.55
C SER A 306 -8.22 27.24 -9.65
N MET A 307 -9.48 27.02 -10.05
CA MET A 307 -9.93 25.86 -10.82
C MET A 307 -9.70 24.51 -10.11
N ASN A 308 -9.58 24.51 -8.80
CA ASN A 308 -9.36 23.32 -7.99
C ASN A 308 -10.42 23.19 -6.90
N LEU A 309 -10.60 21.96 -6.45
CA LEU A 309 -11.56 21.60 -5.41
C LEU A 309 -10.79 20.96 -4.24
N PRO A 310 -11.04 21.38 -2.99
CA PRO A 310 -10.43 20.74 -1.84
C PRO A 310 -10.98 19.32 -1.68
N THR A 311 -10.11 18.40 -1.28
CA THR A 311 -10.50 17.02 -0.97
C THR A 311 -11.46 16.99 0.21
N TYR A 312 -11.14 17.77 1.25
CA TYR A 312 -11.93 17.92 2.47
C TYR A 312 -12.00 19.38 2.92
N PRO A 313 -13.00 19.74 3.76
CA PRO A 313 -13.16 21.10 4.24
C PRO A 313 -11.94 21.59 5.04
N GLY A 314 -11.41 22.76 4.66
CA GLY A 314 -10.31 23.41 5.38
C GLY A 314 -8.93 22.77 5.17
N GLU A 315 -8.82 21.81 4.28
CA GLU A 315 -7.53 21.21 3.91
C GLU A 315 -6.94 21.86 2.66
N SER A 316 -5.64 21.65 2.46
CA SER A 316 -4.96 21.99 1.21
C SER A 316 -5.58 21.22 0.04
N ILE A 317 -5.48 21.77 -1.16
CA ILE A 317 -5.91 21.06 -2.36
C ILE A 317 -4.85 20.01 -2.70
N TYR A 318 -5.27 18.75 -2.71
CA TYR A 318 -4.46 17.63 -3.16
C TYR A 318 -4.55 17.53 -4.69
N VAL A 319 -3.43 17.75 -5.35
CA VAL A 319 -3.38 17.74 -6.83
C VAL A 319 -3.73 16.38 -7.41
N PRO A 320 -3.34 15.22 -6.83
CA PRO A 320 -3.77 13.91 -7.33
C PRO A 320 -5.28 13.74 -7.37
N ASP A 321 -6.04 14.23 -6.38
CA ASP A 321 -7.50 14.11 -6.34
C ASP A 321 -8.16 14.95 -7.42
N MET A 322 -7.59 16.13 -7.69
CA MET A 322 -8.02 16.93 -8.83
C MET A 322 -7.75 16.23 -10.16
N LEU A 323 -6.59 15.54 -10.29
CA LEU A 323 -6.29 14.81 -11.52
C LEU A 323 -7.31 13.71 -11.81
N VAL A 324 -7.83 12.99 -10.79
CA VAL A 324 -8.90 12.01 -10.99
C VAL A 324 -10.16 12.68 -11.57
N ALA A 325 -10.53 13.84 -11.04
CA ALA A 325 -11.67 14.60 -11.58
C ALA A 325 -11.44 15.03 -13.05
N ILE A 326 -10.23 15.45 -13.37
CA ILE A 326 -9.84 15.80 -14.75
C ILE A 326 -9.83 14.57 -15.66
N VAL A 327 -9.36 13.40 -15.17
CA VAL A 327 -9.47 12.12 -15.89
C VAL A 327 -10.94 11.79 -16.21
N ALA A 328 -11.83 11.89 -15.23
CA ALA A 328 -13.25 11.62 -15.41
C ALA A 328 -13.88 12.57 -16.45
N LEU A 329 -13.60 13.88 -16.35
CA LEU A 329 -14.08 14.86 -17.33
C LEU A 329 -13.49 14.64 -18.74
N ASN A 330 -12.22 14.22 -18.85
CA ASN A 330 -11.57 13.90 -20.10
C ASN A 330 -12.24 12.69 -20.79
N GLN A 331 -12.43 11.60 -20.04
CA GLN A 331 -13.09 10.40 -20.56
C GLN A 331 -14.57 10.63 -20.89
N TYR A 332 -15.26 11.45 -20.09
CA TYR A 332 -16.62 11.89 -20.41
C TYR A 332 -16.66 12.63 -21.74
N ALA A 333 -15.72 13.55 -21.98
CA ALA A 333 -15.64 14.31 -23.22
C ALA A 333 -15.42 13.42 -24.47
N GLU A 334 -14.70 12.29 -24.34
CA GLU A 334 -14.48 11.33 -25.44
C GLU A 334 -15.81 10.75 -25.97
N THR A 335 -16.76 10.48 -25.07
CA THR A 335 -18.05 9.86 -25.41
C THR A 335 -19.19 10.88 -25.59
N HIS A 336 -19.01 12.14 -25.20
CA HIS A 336 -20.06 13.18 -25.18
C HIS A 336 -19.69 14.41 -26.03
N LYS A 337 -19.22 14.21 -27.25
CA LYS A 337 -18.96 15.26 -28.27
C LYS A 337 -18.05 16.39 -27.77
N GLY A 338 -17.08 16.07 -26.93
CA GLY A 338 -16.13 17.04 -26.39
C GLY A 338 -16.67 17.92 -25.24
N LYS A 339 -17.85 17.61 -24.67
CA LYS A 339 -18.38 18.34 -23.51
C LYS A 339 -17.36 18.32 -22.38
N TYR A 340 -17.04 19.48 -21.81
CA TYR A 340 -16.01 19.72 -20.77
C TYR A 340 -14.54 19.62 -21.24
N ARG A 341 -14.23 19.34 -22.50
CA ARG A 341 -12.86 19.34 -23.03
C ARG A 341 -12.12 20.65 -22.72
N SER A 342 -12.81 21.80 -22.86
CA SER A 342 -12.21 23.11 -22.57
C SER A 342 -11.78 23.27 -21.11
N THR A 343 -12.51 22.69 -20.15
CA THR A 343 -12.14 22.71 -18.74
C THR A 343 -10.88 21.88 -18.52
N VAL A 344 -10.81 20.68 -19.09
CA VAL A 344 -9.62 19.81 -19.04
C VAL A 344 -8.40 20.54 -19.61
N THR A 345 -8.50 21.10 -20.82
CA THR A 345 -7.38 21.81 -21.47
C THR A 345 -6.90 23.02 -20.65
N LYS A 346 -7.84 23.81 -20.11
CA LYS A 346 -7.50 24.96 -19.27
C LYS A 346 -6.83 24.56 -17.98
N TRP A 347 -7.30 23.48 -17.36
CA TRP A 347 -6.72 22.98 -16.12
C TRP A 347 -5.28 22.48 -16.33
N ILE A 348 -5.04 21.68 -17.39
CA ILE A 348 -3.70 21.19 -17.75
C ILE A 348 -2.76 22.36 -18.07
N ALA A 349 -3.20 23.33 -18.88
CA ALA A 349 -2.39 24.51 -19.18
C ALA A 349 -2.02 25.32 -17.92
N LYS A 350 -2.97 25.42 -16.96
CA LYS A 350 -2.72 26.09 -15.69
C LYS A 350 -1.75 25.26 -14.81
N ALA A 351 -1.90 23.96 -14.77
CA ALA A 351 -1.01 23.06 -14.03
C ALA A 351 0.44 23.17 -14.53
N GLN A 352 0.64 23.14 -15.85
CA GLN A 352 1.96 23.31 -16.47
C GLN A 352 2.59 24.68 -16.22
N LYS A 353 1.76 25.72 -16.09
CA LYS A 353 2.24 27.09 -15.91
C LYS A 353 2.48 27.44 -14.45
N ASP A 354 1.54 27.09 -13.55
CA ASP A 354 1.46 27.71 -12.24
C ASP A 354 1.85 26.73 -11.10
N TRP A 355 1.82 25.39 -11.33
CA TRP A 355 1.93 24.41 -10.25
C TRP A 355 3.13 23.47 -10.38
N LEU A 356 4.11 23.83 -11.19
CA LEU A 356 5.38 23.08 -11.23
C LEU A 356 6.34 23.60 -10.17
N ASP A 357 6.88 22.69 -9.38
CA ASP A 357 7.94 22.99 -8.43
C ASP A 357 9.18 23.52 -9.13
N LYS A 358 9.76 24.61 -8.63
CA LYS A 358 10.87 25.31 -9.29
C LYS A 358 12.18 24.51 -9.32
N GLU A 359 12.39 23.64 -8.34
CA GLU A 359 13.63 22.86 -8.21
C GLU A 359 13.57 21.57 -9.03
N THR A 360 12.49 20.83 -8.93
CA THR A 360 12.32 19.52 -9.59
C THR A 360 11.61 19.60 -10.93
N GLY A 361 10.82 20.66 -11.16
CA GLY A 361 9.92 20.78 -12.29
C GLY A 361 8.78 19.78 -12.27
N LEU A 362 8.54 19.13 -11.15
CA LEU A 362 7.42 18.21 -10.94
C LEU A 362 6.15 18.97 -10.56
N LEU A 363 5.01 18.42 -10.90
CA LEU A 363 3.72 18.92 -10.47
C LEU A 363 3.60 18.81 -8.95
N ALA A 364 3.21 19.89 -8.30
CA ALA A 364 3.11 19.99 -6.86
C ALA A 364 2.19 18.90 -6.29
N SER A 365 2.50 18.45 -5.08
CA SER A 365 1.65 17.53 -4.31
C SER A 365 0.42 18.25 -3.76
N PHE A 366 0.62 19.51 -3.34
CA PHE A 366 -0.38 20.37 -2.69
C PHE A 366 -0.31 21.79 -3.24
N ILE A 367 -1.45 22.44 -3.28
CA ILE A 367 -1.59 23.88 -3.50
C ILE A 367 -2.58 24.45 -2.49
N ASP A 368 -2.52 25.75 -2.25
CA ASP A 368 -3.49 26.40 -1.38
C ASP A 368 -4.87 26.59 -2.08
N GLU A 369 -5.86 27.04 -1.35
CA GLU A 369 -7.21 27.27 -1.88
C GLU A 369 -7.27 28.31 -3.00
N ASN A 370 -6.28 29.22 -3.07
CA ASN A 370 -6.18 30.24 -4.11
C ASN A 370 -5.37 29.75 -5.33
N GLY A 371 -4.80 28.55 -5.25
CA GLY A 371 -4.01 27.93 -6.32
C GLY A 371 -2.55 28.36 -6.32
N PHE A 372 -1.99 28.78 -5.19
CA PHE A 372 -0.58 29.07 -5.06
C PHE A 372 0.19 27.88 -4.49
N LEU A 373 1.44 27.75 -4.92
CA LEU A 373 2.36 26.79 -4.35
C LEU A 373 2.75 27.20 -2.91
N TYR A 374 2.81 26.24 -2.03
CA TYR A 374 3.44 26.44 -0.72
C TYR A 374 4.95 26.52 -0.86
N GLU A 375 5.58 27.53 -0.24
CA GLU A 375 7.03 27.72 -0.32
C GLU A 375 7.81 26.55 0.32
N ASP A 376 7.28 25.98 1.39
CA ASP A 376 7.97 24.95 2.20
C ASP A 376 7.32 23.56 2.07
N ALA A 377 6.33 23.36 1.21
CA ALA A 377 5.72 22.05 1.04
C ALA A 377 6.62 21.13 0.22
N PRO A 378 7.06 19.99 0.77
CA PRO A 378 7.92 19.09 0.05
C PRO A 378 7.16 18.43 -1.10
N ILE A 379 7.80 18.29 -2.25
CA ILE A 379 7.33 17.38 -3.29
C ILE A 379 7.50 15.96 -2.77
N LYS A 380 6.40 15.20 -2.74
CA LYS A 380 6.36 13.81 -2.31
C LYS A 380 6.46 12.85 -3.49
N GLY A 381 7.31 11.84 -3.38
CA GLY A 381 7.47 10.83 -4.42
C GLY A 381 6.20 10.02 -4.67
N SER A 382 5.42 9.73 -3.62
CA SER A 382 4.13 9.04 -3.70
C SER A 382 3.13 9.81 -4.56
N TYR A 383 2.93 11.10 -4.28
CA TYR A 383 1.98 11.93 -5.05
C TYR A 383 2.48 12.24 -6.45
N SER A 384 3.78 12.47 -6.64
CA SER A 384 4.32 12.68 -7.97
C SER A 384 4.15 11.45 -8.87
N ALA A 385 4.32 10.24 -8.32
CA ALA A 385 4.07 9.01 -9.06
C ALA A 385 2.59 8.82 -9.41
N LEU A 386 1.68 9.16 -8.50
CA LEU A 386 0.24 9.13 -8.73
C LEU A 386 -0.18 10.18 -9.77
N ASN A 387 0.36 11.39 -9.69
CA ASN A 387 0.16 12.43 -10.70
C ASN A 387 0.61 11.93 -12.09
N CYS A 388 1.79 11.33 -12.20
CA CYS A 388 2.28 10.77 -13.47
C CYS A 388 1.31 9.71 -14.02
N TYR A 389 0.79 8.83 -13.18
CA TYR A 389 -0.17 7.81 -13.59
C TYR A 389 -1.45 8.43 -14.16
N TYR A 390 -2.08 9.34 -13.44
CA TYR A 390 -3.32 9.98 -13.93
C TYR A 390 -3.09 10.81 -15.20
N LEU A 391 -1.94 11.46 -15.34
CA LEU A 391 -1.58 12.19 -16.53
C LEU A 391 -1.50 11.29 -17.77
N THR A 392 -1.11 10.00 -17.64
CA THR A 392 -1.14 9.06 -18.79
C THR A 392 -2.54 8.90 -19.39
N LEU A 393 -3.59 9.18 -18.61
CA LEU A 393 -4.99 9.08 -19.00
C LEU A 393 -5.55 10.41 -19.58
N ILE A 394 -4.72 11.48 -19.61
CA ILE A 394 -5.15 12.83 -20.03
C ILE A 394 -4.24 13.39 -21.13
N ASP A 395 -2.94 13.43 -20.90
CA ASP A 395 -1.92 14.09 -21.73
C ASP A 395 -0.61 13.29 -21.67
N LYS A 396 -0.34 12.52 -22.72
CA LYS A 396 0.82 11.62 -22.78
C LYS A 396 2.15 12.35 -22.73
N ASP A 397 2.24 13.51 -23.39
CA ASP A 397 3.49 14.26 -23.48
C ASP A 397 3.85 14.86 -22.12
N PHE A 398 2.88 15.46 -21.45
CA PHE A 398 3.05 15.96 -20.10
C PHE A 398 3.33 14.84 -19.09
N ALA A 399 2.64 13.69 -19.21
CA ALA A 399 2.91 12.51 -18.40
C ALA A 399 4.35 12.01 -18.57
N TYR A 400 4.87 11.95 -19.78
CA TYR A 400 6.24 11.52 -20.07
C TYR A 400 7.28 12.48 -19.48
N GLU A 401 7.04 13.79 -19.63
CA GLU A 401 7.89 14.82 -19.02
C GLU A 401 7.96 14.65 -17.50
N GLN A 402 6.80 14.53 -16.85
CA GLN A 402 6.72 14.35 -15.39
C GLN A 402 7.35 13.03 -14.94
N TYR A 403 7.11 11.93 -15.65
CA TYR A 403 7.74 10.64 -15.35
C TYR A 403 9.28 10.68 -15.45
N SER A 404 9.80 11.37 -16.47
CA SER A 404 11.25 11.54 -16.65
C SER A 404 11.88 12.31 -15.50
N LYS A 405 11.25 13.41 -15.08
CA LYS A 405 11.67 14.21 -13.92
C LYS A 405 11.55 13.41 -12.61
N LEU A 406 10.45 12.68 -12.44
CA LEU A 406 10.25 11.80 -11.28
C LEU A 406 11.40 10.80 -11.14
N LYS A 407 11.78 10.14 -12.22
CA LYS A 407 12.94 9.22 -12.21
C LYS A 407 14.23 9.93 -11.89
N THR A 408 14.46 11.10 -12.41
CA THR A 408 15.69 11.88 -12.18
C THR A 408 15.88 12.23 -10.72
N HIS A 409 14.82 12.63 -10.02
CA HIS A 409 14.92 13.16 -8.66
C HIS A 409 14.64 12.10 -7.58
N PHE A 410 13.79 11.12 -7.85
CA PHE A 410 13.26 10.21 -6.82
C PHE A 410 13.68 8.75 -6.99
N TRP A 411 14.13 8.33 -8.18
CA TRP A 411 14.48 6.93 -8.38
C TRP A 411 15.75 6.53 -7.64
N LYS A 412 15.65 5.51 -6.80
CA LYS A 412 16.77 4.89 -6.11
C LYS A 412 17.03 3.51 -6.69
N ASN A 413 18.17 3.36 -7.35
CA ASN A 413 18.61 2.07 -7.90
C ASN A 413 19.55 1.39 -6.91
N SER A 414 19.10 0.27 -6.33
CA SER A 414 19.88 -0.52 -5.36
C SER A 414 19.42 -1.97 -5.39
N LEU A 415 19.84 -2.80 -4.42
CA LEU A 415 19.30 -4.16 -4.25
C LEU A 415 17.77 -4.17 -4.11
N ILE A 416 17.23 -3.16 -3.41
CA ILE A 416 15.81 -2.86 -3.31
C ILE A 416 15.61 -1.52 -3.99
N SER A 417 15.13 -1.52 -5.22
CA SER A 417 14.94 -0.33 -6.03
C SER A 417 13.51 0.20 -5.89
N GLY A 418 13.34 1.51 -5.95
CA GLY A 418 12.03 2.14 -5.86
C GLY A 418 12.12 3.66 -5.83
N LEU A 419 11.00 4.32 -5.56
CA LEU A 419 10.96 5.77 -5.39
C LEU A 419 11.21 6.14 -3.93
N LYS A 420 12.06 7.17 -3.73
CA LYS A 420 12.16 7.87 -2.45
C LYS A 420 10.87 8.64 -2.19
N GLU A 421 10.51 8.83 -0.92
CA GLU A 421 9.40 9.74 -0.58
C GLU A 421 9.83 11.20 -0.69
N TYR A 422 11.09 11.51 -0.34
CA TYR A 422 11.65 12.85 -0.44
C TYR A 422 12.90 12.84 -1.34
N TYR A 423 13.03 13.82 -2.23
CA TYR A 423 14.13 13.87 -3.20
C TYR A 423 15.46 14.29 -2.59
N LYS A 424 15.47 15.05 -1.51
CA LYS A 424 16.68 15.38 -0.75
C LYS A 424 17.06 14.17 0.11
N ASP A 425 18.37 13.90 0.20
CA ASP A 425 18.91 12.80 0.98
C ASP A 425 18.73 13.07 2.49
N VAL A 426 17.52 12.85 2.95
CA VAL A 426 17.18 12.85 4.37
C VAL A 426 16.95 11.40 4.75
N PHE A 427 17.79 10.85 5.62
CA PHE A 427 17.54 9.52 6.16
C PHE A 427 16.27 9.59 7.02
N TYR A 428 15.18 9.10 6.46
CA TYR A 428 13.87 9.06 7.11
C TYR A 428 13.40 7.62 7.19
N ILE A 429 13.05 7.19 8.40
CA ILE A 429 12.28 5.98 8.67
C ILE A 429 11.05 6.44 9.45
N GLY A 430 9.87 6.23 8.88
CA GLY A 430 8.63 6.65 9.52
C GLY A 430 7.41 6.03 8.88
N LEU A 431 6.27 6.31 9.46
CA LEU A 431 4.96 5.99 8.93
C LEU A 431 4.34 7.26 8.36
N ASP A 432 3.97 7.22 7.10
CA ASP A 432 3.19 8.26 6.44
C ASP A 432 1.91 7.60 5.93
N MET A 433 0.76 8.23 6.16
CA MET A 433 -0.53 7.62 5.84
C MET A 433 -0.68 7.36 4.32
N ASP A 434 -0.16 8.27 3.50
CA ASP A 434 -0.29 8.23 2.05
C ASP A 434 0.84 7.44 1.39
N ALA A 435 2.06 7.55 1.94
CA ALA A 435 3.25 6.88 1.41
C ALA A 435 3.45 5.47 1.94
N GLY A 436 2.78 5.10 3.04
CA GLY A 436 3.00 3.89 3.80
C GLY A 436 4.26 3.95 4.67
N PRO A 437 4.78 2.81 5.14
CA PRO A 437 5.99 2.77 5.95
C PRO A 437 7.22 3.10 5.08
N ILE A 438 7.81 4.27 5.30
CA ILE A 438 9.03 4.68 4.60
C ILE A 438 10.22 3.93 5.20
N ILE A 439 10.83 3.05 4.41
CA ILE A 439 11.96 2.21 4.82
C ILE A 439 13.10 2.42 3.84
N PHE A 440 14.30 2.72 4.34
CA PHE A 440 15.46 3.07 3.51
C PHE A 440 15.17 4.20 2.51
N GLU A 441 14.39 5.21 2.93
CA GLU A 441 13.94 6.35 2.13
C GLU A 441 12.87 6.01 1.07
N LEU A 442 12.58 4.72 0.84
CA LEU A 442 11.64 4.27 -0.17
C LEU A 442 10.20 4.38 0.31
N SER A 443 9.36 4.92 -0.56
CA SER A 443 7.90 4.94 -0.44
C SER A 443 7.30 3.71 -1.11
N PRO A 444 6.64 2.79 -0.38
CA PRO A 444 5.93 1.67 -0.98
C PRO A 444 4.85 2.11 -1.97
N THR A 445 4.03 3.09 -1.58
CA THR A 445 2.94 3.62 -2.41
C THR A 445 3.48 4.32 -3.65
N GLY A 446 4.47 5.21 -3.51
CA GLY A 446 5.12 5.86 -4.64
C GLY A 446 5.76 4.86 -5.61
N THR A 447 6.42 3.83 -5.06
CA THR A 447 7.00 2.75 -5.86
C THR A 447 5.92 1.97 -6.62
N ALA A 448 4.79 1.67 -5.97
CA ALA A 448 3.66 0.99 -6.62
C ALA A 448 3.08 1.84 -7.76
N PHE A 449 2.78 3.13 -7.54
CA PHE A 449 2.25 4.01 -8.58
C PHE A 449 3.23 4.22 -9.75
N CYS A 450 4.53 4.28 -9.50
CA CYS A 450 5.56 4.37 -10.54
C CYS A 450 5.50 3.22 -11.55
N THR A 451 5.03 2.03 -11.11
CA THR A 451 4.80 0.88 -12.01
C THR A 451 3.84 1.25 -13.15
N GLY A 452 2.82 2.09 -12.87
CA GLY A 452 1.82 2.50 -13.86
C GLY A 452 2.44 3.29 -15.02
N SER A 453 3.27 4.29 -14.71
CA SER A 453 3.99 5.04 -15.74
C SER A 453 5.05 4.20 -16.44
N ALA A 454 5.79 3.36 -15.69
CA ALA A 454 6.76 2.45 -16.27
C ALA A 454 6.11 1.45 -17.24
N THR A 455 4.92 0.95 -16.93
CA THR A 455 4.13 0.07 -17.81
C THR A 455 3.67 0.82 -19.05
N PHE A 456 3.11 2.01 -18.89
CA PHE A 456 2.56 2.82 -19.97
C PHE A 456 3.63 3.22 -20.99
N PHE A 457 4.80 3.64 -20.53
CA PHE A 457 5.91 4.06 -21.39
C PHE A 457 6.88 2.92 -21.77
N ASN A 458 6.50 1.66 -21.59
CA ASN A 458 7.31 0.48 -21.90
C ASN A 458 8.72 0.49 -21.24
N ASP A 459 8.86 1.16 -20.08
CA ASP A 459 10.10 1.14 -19.30
C ASP A 459 10.25 -0.18 -18.54
N THR A 460 10.51 -1.24 -19.31
CA THR A 460 10.60 -2.61 -18.82
C THR A 460 11.65 -2.76 -17.71
N HIS A 461 12.77 -2.00 -17.79
CA HIS A 461 13.81 -2.06 -16.78
C HIS A 461 13.30 -1.58 -15.40
N THR A 462 12.73 -0.39 -15.34
CA THR A 462 12.16 0.17 -14.09
C THR A 462 11.04 -0.71 -13.56
N ARG A 463 10.13 -1.16 -14.43
CA ARG A 463 9.02 -2.04 -14.10
C ARG A 463 9.48 -3.34 -13.44
N ILE A 464 10.46 -4.06 -14.03
CA ILE A 464 11.01 -5.30 -13.46
C ILE A 464 11.69 -5.03 -12.10
N GLN A 465 12.41 -3.93 -11.94
CA GLN A 465 13.04 -3.59 -10.66
C GLN A 465 11.99 -3.36 -9.56
N ILE A 466 10.88 -2.68 -9.87
CA ILE A 466 9.77 -2.49 -8.92
C ILE A 466 9.13 -3.84 -8.55
N LEU A 467 8.85 -4.69 -9.53
CA LEU A 467 8.26 -6.01 -9.27
C LEU A 467 9.17 -6.90 -8.42
N LYS A 468 10.48 -6.83 -8.60
CA LYS A 468 11.45 -7.50 -7.71
C LYS A 468 11.37 -6.96 -6.28
N THR A 469 11.33 -5.64 -6.13
CA THR A 469 11.19 -5.01 -4.82
C THR A 469 9.88 -5.42 -4.16
N ALA A 470 8.77 -5.40 -4.90
CA ALA A 470 7.46 -5.83 -4.41
C ALA A 470 7.48 -7.31 -3.98
N GLU A 471 8.17 -8.19 -4.72
CA GLU A 471 8.29 -9.61 -4.36
C GLU A 471 9.21 -9.81 -3.13
N ILE A 472 10.30 -9.05 -3.02
CA ILE A 472 11.18 -9.11 -1.86
C ILE A 472 10.45 -8.63 -0.60
N ALA A 473 9.74 -7.51 -0.69
CA ALA A 473 9.02 -6.92 0.44
C ALA A 473 7.69 -7.63 0.73
N GLY A 474 6.89 -7.91 -0.29
CA GLY A 474 5.53 -8.39 -0.17
C GLY A 474 5.36 -9.91 -0.14
N HIS A 475 6.22 -10.65 -0.80
CA HIS A 475 6.18 -12.11 -0.96
C HIS A 475 4.83 -12.64 -1.45
N SER A 476 4.76 -13.04 -2.72
CA SER A 476 3.52 -13.55 -3.32
C SER A 476 3.12 -14.92 -2.78
N ILE A 477 1.86 -15.06 -2.44
CA ILE A 477 1.23 -16.33 -2.07
C ILE A 477 0.20 -16.69 -3.13
N LEU A 478 0.19 -17.94 -3.56
CA LEU A 478 -0.80 -18.52 -4.46
C LEU A 478 -1.59 -19.61 -3.74
N TYR A 479 -2.91 -19.41 -3.64
CA TYR A 479 -3.81 -20.41 -3.11
C TYR A 479 -5.12 -20.41 -3.90
N ASN A 480 -5.59 -21.56 -4.35
CA ASN A 480 -6.84 -21.72 -5.12
C ASN A 480 -6.95 -20.77 -6.32
N LYS A 481 -5.90 -20.62 -7.11
CA LYS A 481 -5.82 -19.68 -8.27
C LYS A 481 -6.04 -18.21 -7.89
N LYS A 482 -5.81 -17.84 -6.65
CA LYS A 482 -5.83 -16.47 -6.13
C LYS A 482 -4.43 -16.14 -5.63
N ARG A 483 -3.80 -15.15 -6.24
CA ARG A 483 -2.46 -14.69 -5.89
C ARG A 483 -2.53 -13.30 -5.30
N HIS A 484 -1.75 -13.06 -4.27
CA HIS A 484 -1.62 -11.75 -3.64
C HIS A 484 -0.29 -11.64 -2.92
N TYR A 485 0.15 -10.43 -2.64
CA TYR A 485 1.25 -10.22 -1.71
C TYR A 485 0.77 -10.47 -0.27
N LEU A 486 1.65 -11.03 0.55
CA LEU A 486 1.35 -11.26 1.97
C LEU A 486 0.89 -9.96 2.68
N LEU A 487 1.43 -8.81 2.25
CA LEU A 487 1.06 -7.49 2.76
C LEU A 487 -0.36 -7.05 2.37
N ALA A 488 -1.01 -7.67 1.39
CA ALA A 488 -2.40 -7.38 1.04
C ALA A 488 -3.37 -7.60 2.20
N ASN A 489 -3.04 -8.49 3.12
CA ASN A 489 -3.80 -8.71 4.34
C ASN A 489 -3.74 -7.52 5.33
N ILE A 490 -2.80 -6.59 5.14
CA ILE A 490 -2.67 -5.37 5.94
C ILE A 490 -3.26 -4.18 5.18
N ALA A 491 -3.02 -4.13 3.87
CA ALA A 491 -3.40 -3.01 3.02
C ALA A 491 -3.87 -3.52 1.64
N LEU A 492 -5.12 -3.98 1.58
CA LEU A 492 -5.75 -4.50 0.34
C LEU A 492 -5.72 -3.46 -0.79
N VAL A 493 -5.81 -2.18 -0.44
CA VAL A 493 -5.70 -1.06 -1.39
C VAL A 493 -4.40 -1.11 -2.19
N GLY A 494 -3.28 -1.51 -1.56
CA GLY A 494 -1.99 -1.66 -2.24
C GLY A 494 -1.99 -2.74 -3.33
N GLU A 495 -2.70 -3.86 -3.12
CA GLU A 495 -2.85 -4.91 -4.13
C GLU A 495 -3.70 -4.42 -5.33
N SER A 496 -4.77 -3.65 -5.06
CA SER A 496 -5.60 -3.04 -6.10
C SER A 496 -4.82 -2.02 -6.94
N ILE A 497 -4.03 -1.17 -6.28
CA ILE A 497 -3.11 -0.23 -6.94
C ILE A 497 -2.12 -1.00 -7.83
N MET A 498 -1.43 -2.00 -7.28
CA MET A 498 -0.44 -2.76 -8.06
C MET A 498 -1.05 -3.41 -9.29
N LEU A 499 -2.25 -3.98 -9.21
CA LEU A 499 -2.91 -4.57 -10.37
C LEU A 499 -3.26 -3.52 -11.43
N ALA A 500 -3.81 -2.37 -11.02
CA ALA A 500 -4.11 -1.26 -11.91
C ALA A 500 -2.84 -0.76 -12.63
N MET A 501 -1.77 -0.55 -11.87
CA MET A 501 -0.49 -0.05 -12.40
C MET A 501 0.18 -1.05 -13.36
N ARG A 502 0.14 -2.33 -13.04
CA ARG A 502 0.72 -3.39 -13.89
C ARG A 502 0.00 -3.59 -15.21
N THR A 503 -1.24 -3.19 -15.28
CA THR A 503 -2.10 -3.32 -16.47
C THR A 503 -2.26 -2.02 -17.25
N ASN A 504 -1.62 -0.92 -16.83
CA ASN A 504 -1.71 0.40 -17.45
C ASN A 504 -0.86 0.50 -18.73
N TYR A 505 -1.21 -0.25 -19.76
CA TYR A 505 -0.56 -0.16 -21.06
C TYR A 505 -1.16 0.95 -21.92
N ASP A 506 -0.38 1.46 -22.88
CA ASP A 506 -0.90 2.33 -23.91
C ASP A 506 -1.66 1.52 -24.98
N PHE A 507 -2.96 1.70 -25.07
CA PHE A 507 -3.83 1.00 -26.02
C PHE A 507 -4.13 1.83 -27.27
N THR A 508 -3.41 2.91 -27.50
CA THR A 508 -3.66 3.82 -28.62
C THR A 508 -2.66 3.64 -29.76
N GLU A 509 -1.69 2.71 -29.61
CA GLU A 509 -0.74 2.32 -30.66
C GLU A 509 -1.20 1.13 -31.48
#